data_135c205f92be9ba9104e262718db6918
#
_entry.id   135c205f92be9ba9104e262718db6918
#
_cell.length_a   1.000
_cell.length_b   1.000
_cell.length_c   1.000
_cell.angle_alpha   90.00
_cell.angle_beta   90.00
_cell.angle_gamma   90.00
#
_symmetry.space_group_name_H-M   'P 1'
#
loop_
_entity.id
_entity.type
_entity.pdbx_description
1 polymer ?
#
loop_
_entity_poly.entity_id
_entity_poly.type
_entity_poly.pdbx_seq_one_letter_code
_entity_poly.pdbx_strand_id
1 'polypeptide(L)'
;MTAGKIRTVDSIQWLPAERLGQATVDAHVRPWLIGKGLLTLRMKAVCGDRFALQLVDQWTGLLNAAHKSALRSVDNAGLFRDDEMCCGEQVWVFAQTIMPDSTLCAHPWLAELGDSALGETLSDLSGVERSAYEYAWLPAEEPVTARALRDAEIKPAGLWARRSRVSLRSAPMLMQELFLPAIGRA
;
A
#
# COMPACT_ATOMS: atom_id res chain seq x y z
N MET A 1 35.18 -14.51 21.60
CA MET A 1 34.47 -14.37 20.32
C MET A 1 32.99 -14.61 20.56
N THR A 2 32.23 -13.55 20.68
CA THR A 2 30.79 -13.62 20.98
C THR A 2 30.06 -13.69 19.64
N ALA A 3 29.47 -14.84 19.33
CA ALA A 3 28.64 -15.03 18.16
C ALA A 3 27.43 -14.11 18.29
N GLY A 4 27.36 -13.08 17.44
CA GLY A 4 26.21 -12.21 17.31
C GLY A 4 24.98 -13.05 16.93
N LYS A 5 23.96 -13.08 17.80
CA LYS A 5 22.65 -13.62 17.47
C LYS A 5 22.12 -12.85 16.25
N ILE A 6 22.08 -13.48 15.09
CA ILE A 6 21.28 -13.05 13.95
C ILE A 6 19.83 -13.07 14.44
N ARG A 7 19.25 -11.90 14.73
CA ARG A 7 17.80 -11.78 14.90
C ARG A 7 17.19 -12.03 13.52
N THR A 8 16.58 -13.20 13.34
CA THR A 8 15.61 -13.37 12.25
C THR A 8 14.53 -12.32 12.47
N VAL A 9 14.40 -11.39 11.53
CA VAL A 9 13.24 -10.49 11.47
C VAL A 9 12.03 -11.41 11.35
N ASP A 10 11.16 -11.42 12.37
CA ASP A 10 9.91 -12.18 12.30
C ASP A 10 9.20 -11.75 11.02
N SER A 11 8.87 -12.72 10.18
CA SER A 11 8.20 -12.45 8.91
C SER A 11 6.91 -11.67 9.17
N ILE A 12 6.71 -10.55 8.47
CA ILE A 12 5.49 -9.73 8.58
C ILE A 12 4.27 -10.64 8.45
N GLN A 13 3.43 -10.62 9.48
CA GLN A 13 2.21 -11.39 9.50
C GLN A 13 1.03 -10.55 8.99
N TRP A 14 0.57 -10.86 7.79
CA TRP A 14 -0.66 -10.30 7.25
C TRP A 14 -1.87 -11.05 7.79
N LEU A 15 -2.79 -10.34 8.42
CA LEU A 15 -3.96 -10.87 9.10
C LEU A 15 -5.23 -10.63 8.27
N PRO A 16 -6.13 -11.60 8.17
CA PRO A 16 -7.46 -11.36 7.62
C PRO A 16 -8.28 -10.47 8.57
N ALA A 17 -9.37 -9.88 8.06
CA ALA A 17 -10.20 -8.92 8.79
C ALA A 17 -10.72 -9.44 10.14
N GLU A 18 -11.03 -10.72 10.22
CA GLU A 18 -11.57 -11.38 11.43
C GLU A 18 -10.57 -11.36 12.59
N ARG A 19 -9.27 -11.36 12.27
CA ARG A 19 -8.19 -11.32 13.27
C ARG A 19 -7.76 -9.91 13.66
N LEU A 20 -8.09 -8.89 12.88
CA LEU A 20 -7.74 -7.50 13.19
C LEU A 20 -8.41 -7.01 14.49
N GLY A 21 -9.57 -7.59 14.86
CA GLY A 21 -10.28 -7.23 16.09
C GLY A 21 -9.49 -7.42 17.38
N GLN A 22 -8.46 -8.28 17.37
CA GLN A 22 -7.58 -8.56 18.50
C GLN A 22 -6.36 -7.63 18.56
N ALA A 23 -6.12 -6.83 17.52
CA ALA A 23 -5.00 -5.92 17.44
C ALA A 23 -5.33 -4.53 17.99
N THR A 24 -4.38 -3.94 18.70
CA THR A 24 -4.49 -2.54 19.16
C THR A 24 -4.18 -1.62 17.99
N VAL A 25 -5.21 -1.01 17.42
CA VAL A 25 -5.11 -0.01 16.35
C VAL A 25 -5.58 1.33 16.91
N ASP A 26 -4.82 2.39 16.66
CA ASP A 26 -5.18 3.74 17.08
C ASP A 26 -6.59 4.11 16.60
N ALA A 27 -7.38 4.71 17.49
CA ALA A 27 -8.81 4.99 17.25
C ALA A 27 -9.05 5.84 16.00
N HIS A 28 -8.14 6.78 15.68
CA HIS A 28 -8.24 7.64 14.50
C HIS A 28 -7.79 6.93 13.20
N VAL A 29 -6.88 5.95 13.28
CA VAL A 29 -6.42 5.15 12.14
C VAL A 29 -7.43 4.06 11.77
N ARG A 30 -8.04 3.43 12.79
CA ARG A 30 -8.90 2.26 12.61
C ARG A 30 -10.02 2.45 11.57
N PRO A 31 -10.79 3.55 11.54
CA PRO A 31 -11.84 3.74 10.54
C PRO A 31 -11.31 3.75 9.11
N TRP A 32 -10.11 4.29 8.91
CA TRP A 32 -9.45 4.33 7.61
C TRP A 32 -8.94 2.96 7.18
N LEU A 33 -8.32 2.24 8.10
CA LEU A 33 -7.77 0.92 7.88
C LEU A 33 -8.82 -0.10 7.44
N ILE A 34 -9.97 -0.17 8.14
CA ILE A 34 -11.04 -1.15 7.86
C ILE A 34 -12.13 -0.63 6.92
N GLY A 35 -12.09 0.64 6.58
CA GLY A 35 -13.14 1.28 5.77
C GLY A 35 -13.27 0.66 4.39
N LYS A 36 -14.52 0.49 3.96
CA LYS A 36 -14.88 -0.02 2.64
C LYS A 36 -14.87 1.08 1.58
N GLY A 37 -14.83 0.68 0.31
CA GLY A 37 -14.84 1.60 -0.83
C GLY A 37 -13.46 2.15 -1.17
N LEU A 38 -13.44 3.06 -2.15
CA LEU A 38 -12.21 3.69 -2.62
C LEU A 38 -11.67 4.68 -1.57
N LEU A 39 -10.42 4.48 -1.18
CA LEU A 39 -9.77 5.33 -0.17
C LEU A 39 -9.68 6.78 -0.63
N THR A 40 -9.34 7.00 -1.89
CA THR A 40 -9.26 8.34 -2.50
C THR A 40 -10.58 9.11 -2.39
N LEU A 41 -11.72 8.47 -2.69
CA LEU A 41 -13.04 9.11 -2.56
C LEU A 41 -13.36 9.47 -1.09
N ARG A 42 -12.99 8.59 -0.16
CA ARG A 42 -13.18 8.87 1.27
C ARG A 42 -12.30 10.03 1.74
N MET A 43 -11.05 10.09 1.27
CA MET A 43 -10.16 11.20 1.58
C MET A 43 -10.64 12.51 0.96
N LYS A 44 -11.06 12.49 -0.30
CA LYS A 44 -11.67 13.66 -0.97
C LYS A 44 -12.90 14.19 -0.20
N ALA A 45 -13.73 13.29 0.32
CA ALA A 45 -14.90 13.68 1.11
C ALA A 45 -14.55 14.40 2.42
N VAL A 46 -13.40 14.10 3.03
CA VAL A 46 -12.94 14.72 4.29
C VAL A 46 -12.06 15.94 4.02
N CYS A 47 -11.13 15.84 3.08
CA CYS A 47 -10.14 16.88 2.81
C CYS A 47 -10.66 17.99 1.88
N GLY A 48 -11.69 17.72 1.07
CA GLY A 48 -12.18 18.64 0.06
C GLY A 48 -11.07 19.03 -0.93
N ASP A 49 -10.98 20.32 -1.22
CA ASP A 49 -9.96 20.89 -2.13
C ASP A 49 -8.50 20.75 -1.61
N ARG A 50 -8.32 20.33 -0.35
CA ARG A 50 -7.00 20.07 0.22
C ARG A 50 -6.47 18.65 -0.11
N PHE A 51 -7.28 17.80 -0.74
CA PHE A 51 -6.82 16.48 -1.17
C PHE A 51 -5.85 16.60 -2.33
N ALA A 52 -4.70 15.96 -2.23
CA ALA A 52 -3.75 15.78 -3.33
C ALA A 52 -3.26 14.33 -3.38
N LEU A 53 -3.00 13.85 -4.59
CA LEU A 53 -2.29 12.61 -4.84
C LEU A 53 -1.04 12.94 -5.64
N GLN A 54 0.10 12.40 -5.25
CA GLN A 54 1.39 12.66 -5.87
C GLN A 54 2.10 11.33 -6.14
N LEU A 55 2.55 11.14 -7.38
CA LEU A 55 3.51 10.08 -7.69
C LEU A 55 4.86 10.45 -7.08
N VAL A 56 5.34 9.60 -6.18
CA VAL A 56 6.59 9.83 -5.47
C VAL A 56 7.77 9.20 -6.19
N ASP A 57 7.59 7.94 -6.60
CA ASP A 57 8.63 7.16 -7.27
C ASP A 57 8.02 6.02 -8.08
N GLN A 58 8.73 5.63 -9.13
CA GLN A 58 8.35 4.51 -9.97
C GLN A 58 9.61 3.84 -10.52
N TRP A 59 9.78 2.55 -10.25
CA TRP A 59 10.98 1.80 -10.69
C TRP A 59 10.67 0.34 -10.99
N THR A 60 11.50 -0.30 -11.81
CA THR A 60 11.48 -1.74 -12.02
C THR A 60 12.35 -2.43 -10.96
N GLY A 61 11.82 -3.48 -10.34
CA GLY A 61 12.52 -4.22 -9.29
C GLY A 61 12.19 -5.70 -9.26
N LEU A 62 12.99 -6.46 -8.50
CA LEU A 62 12.78 -7.90 -8.34
C LEU A 62 11.63 -8.19 -7.36
N LEU A 63 10.80 -9.15 -7.70
CA LEU A 63 9.74 -9.65 -6.83
C LEU A 63 10.31 -10.71 -5.88
N ASN A 64 10.25 -10.42 -4.57
CA ASN A 64 10.62 -11.40 -3.54
C ASN A 64 9.53 -12.48 -3.36
N ALA A 65 9.80 -13.49 -2.54
CA ALA A 65 8.88 -14.59 -2.29
C ALA A 65 7.53 -14.12 -1.72
N ALA A 66 7.52 -13.10 -0.85
CA ALA A 66 6.30 -12.54 -0.27
C ALA A 66 5.45 -11.82 -1.32
N HIS A 67 6.08 -11.04 -2.22
CA HIS A 67 5.41 -10.42 -3.36
C HIS A 67 4.77 -11.46 -4.28
N LYS A 68 5.54 -12.48 -4.70
CA LYS A 68 5.04 -13.56 -5.58
C LYS A 68 3.86 -14.30 -4.97
N SER A 69 3.94 -14.61 -3.68
CA SER A 69 2.85 -15.28 -2.95
C SER A 69 1.58 -14.41 -2.91
N ALA A 70 1.69 -13.13 -2.54
CA ALA A 70 0.56 -12.21 -2.46
C ALA A 70 -0.09 -11.94 -3.83
N LEU A 71 0.73 -11.81 -4.86
CA LEU A 71 0.30 -11.62 -6.26
C LEU A 71 -0.24 -12.91 -6.89
N ARG A 72 0.16 -14.08 -6.36
CA ARG A 72 0.01 -15.39 -7.03
C ARG A 72 0.64 -15.37 -8.42
N SER A 73 1.82 -14.76 -8.54
CA SER A 73 2.57 -14.62 -9.78
C SER A 73 3.87 -15.40 -9.74
N VAL A 74 4.33 -15.83 -10.90
CA VAL A 74 5.63 -16.50 -11.11
C VAL A 74 6.68 -15.53 -11.65
N ASP A 75 6.31 -14.29 -11.97
CA ASP A 75 7.23 -13.28 -12.50
C ASP A 75 8.39 -13.04 -11.52
N ASN A 76 9.55 -12.71 -12.07
CA ASN A 76 10.72 -12.40 -11.28
C ASN A 76 10.89 -10.90 -11.02
N ALA A 77 10.29 -10.06 -11.87
CA ALA A 77 10.37 -8.62 -11.77
C ALA A 77 9.00 -7.97 -12.02
N GLY A 78 8.93 -6.68 -11.78
CA GLY A 78 7.75 -5.87 -12.00
C GLY A 78 8.01 -4.41 -11.71
N LEU A 79 7.03 -3.57 -12.00
CA LEU A 79 7.01 -2.17 -11.71
C LEU A 79 6.52 -1.94 -10.28
N PHE A 80 7.27 -1.19 -9.53
CA PHE A 80 6.88 -0.64 -8.22
C PHE A 80 6.51 0.82 -8.43
N ARG A 81 5.40 1.21 -7.85
CA ARG A 81 4.89 2.58 -7.90
C ARG A 81 4.52 3.01 -6.48
N ASP A 82 5.12 4.09 -6.02
CA ASP A 82 4.85 4.71 -4.72
C ASP A 82 4.10 6.05 -4.92
N ASP A 83 2.95 6.17 -4.27
CA ASP A 83 2.11 7.36 -4.28
C ASP A 83 1.91 7.89 -2.86
N GLU A 84 1.83 9.19 -2.69
CA GLU A 84 1.38 9.85 -1.47
C GLU A 84 0.00 10.45 -1.65
N MET A 85 -0.88 10.20 -0.68
CA MET A 85 -2.18 10.84 -0.59
C MET A 85 -2.17 11.81 0.58
N CYS A 86 -2.31 13.09 0.26
CA CYS A 86 -2.18 14.20 1.20
C CYS A 86 -3.52 14.84 1.54
N CYS A 87 -3.60 15.44 2.74
CA CYS A 87 -4.65 16.36 3.13
C CYS A 87 -3.99 17.67 3.57
N GLY A 88 -3.98 18.67 2.70
CA GLY A 88 -3.14 19.85 2.82
C GLY A 88 -1.65 19.44 2.73
N GLU A 89 -0.84 19.92 3.66
CA GLU A 89 0.60 19.65 3.71
C GLU A 89 0.95 18.28 4.35
N GLN A 90 -0.05 17.57 4.88
CA GLN A 90 0.17 16.32 5.61
C GLN A 90 -0.06 15.10 4.73
N VAL A 91 0.93 14.21 4.67
CA VAL A 91 0.75 12.87 4.08
C VAL A 91 -0.08 12.03 5.04
N TRP A 92 -1.22 11.54 4.56
CA TRP A 92 -2.12 10.68 5.32
C TRP A 92 -1.94 9.22 4.99
N VAL A 93 -1.65 8.92 3.73
CA VAL A 93 -1.46 7.56 3.25
C VAL A 93 -0.30 7.52 2.28
N PHE A 94 0.57 6.54 2.48
CA PHE A 94 1.56 6.13 1.50
C PHE A 94 1.05 4.84 0.85
N ALA A 95 0.92 4.85 -0.46
CA ALA A 95 0.47 3.70 -1.21
C ALA A 95 1.59 3.15 -2.08
N GLN A 96 1.79 1.83 -2.03
CA GLN A 96 2.66 1.15 -2.97
C GLN A 96 1.85 0.19 -3.82
N THR A 97 1.99 0.30 -5.14
CA THR A 97 1.46 -0.68 -6.08
C THR A 97 2.60 -1.46 -6.72
N ILE A 98 2.46 -2.78 -6.77
CA ILE A 98 3.42 -3.69 -7.41
C ILE A 98 2.70 -4.37 -8.57
N MET A 99 3.22 -4.17 -9.78
CA MET A 99 2.68 -4.70 -11.04
C MET A 99 3.70 -5.64 -11.68
N PRO A 100 3.45 -6.96 -11.72
CA PRO A 100 4.33 -7.92 -12.40
C PRO A 100 4.53 -7.58 -13.87
N ASP A 101 5.66 -8.00 -14.44
CA ASP A 101 5.96 -7.78 -15.87
C ASP A 101 4.86 -8.31 -16.79
N SER A 102 4.27 -9.48 -16.46
CA SER A 102 3.14 -10.04 -17.23
C SER A 102 1.91 -9.13 -17.20
N THR A 103 1.67 -8.42 -16.09
CA THR A 103 0.58 -7.43 -15.98
C THR A 103 0.85 -6.22 -16.87
N LEU A 104 2.09 -5.72 -16.90
CA LEU A 104 2.48 -4.59 -17.76
C LEU A 104 2.46 -4.96 -19.23
N CYS A 105 2.84 -6.20 -19.58
CA CYS A 105 2.70 -6.70 -20.95
C CYS A 105 1.24 -6.72 -21.42
N ALA A 106 0.31 -7.11 -20.53
CA ALA A 106 -1.13 -7.12 -20.83
C ALA A 106 -1.74 -5.71 -20.84
N HIS A 107 -1.24 -4.80 -20.04
CA HIS A 107 -1.78 -3.46 -19.82
C HIS A 107 -0.64 -2.41 -19.74
N PRO A 108 0.04 -2.07 -20.86
CA PRO A 108 1.20 -1.16 -20.86
C PRO A 108 0.90 0.23 -20.30
N TRP A 109 -0.31 0.72 -20.48
CA TRP A 109 -0.78 2.02 -20.00
C TRP A 109 -0.68 2.21 -18.47
N LEU A 110 -0.61 1.10 -17.71
CA LEU A 110 -0.41 1.15 -16.25
C LEU A 110 0.92 1.80 -15.86
N ALA A 111 1.94 1.72 -16.70
CA ALA A 111 3.22 2.37 -16.47
C ALA A 111 3.19 3.90 -16.75
N GLU A 112 2.15 4.38 -17.43
CA GLU A 112 2.02 5.76 -17.91
C GLU A 112 0.95 6.57 -17.14
N LEU A 113 0.49 6.07 -15.98
CA LEU A 113 -0.60 6.68 -15.21
C LEU A 113 -0.29 8.09 -14.68
N GLY A 114 1.01 8.48 -14.58
CA GLY A 114 1.40 9.76 -13.98
C GLY A 114 0.80 9.94 -12.58
N ASP A 115 0.27 11.13 -12.27
CA ASP A 115 -0.37 11.44 -10.98
C ASP A 115 -1.84 10.97 -10.88
N SER A 116 -2.29 10.10 -11.80
CA SER A 116 -3.66 9.57 -11.75
C SER A 116 -3.80 8.53 -10.63
N ALA A 117 -4.90 8.60 -9.89
CA ALA A 117 -5.23 7.64 -8.85
C ALA A 117 -5.58 6.27 -9.48
N LEU A 118 -4.68 5.30 -9.38
CA LEU A 118 -4.88 3.96 -9.94
C LEU A 118 -6.21 3.33 -9.49
N GLY A 119 -6.57 3.47 -8.21
CA GLY A 119 -7.81 2.92 -7.67
C GLY A 119 -9.06 3.49 -8.34
N GLU A 120 -9.10 4.79 -8.63
CA GLU A 120 -10.19 5.44 -9.34
C GLU A 120 -10.21 5.01 -10.81
N THR A 121 -9.06 5.03 -11.48
CA THR A 121 -8.94 4.56 -12.87
C THR A 121 -9.44 3.13 -13.04
N LEU A 122 -9.09 2.24 -12.12
CA LEU A 122 -9.55 0.85 -12.16
C LEU A 122 -11.06 0.72 -11.88
N SER A 123 -11.64 1.59 -11.04
CA SER A 123 -13.07 1.52 -10.71
C SER A 123 -13.99 1.74 -11.92
N ASP A 124 -13.51 2.46 -12.91
CA ASP A 124 -14.25 2.76 -14.13
C ASP A 124 -14.14 1.66 -15.21
N LEU A 125 -13.30 0.65 -14.94
CA LEU A 125 -13.05 -0.43 -15.90
C LEU A 125 -13.85 -1.69 -15.56
N SER A 126 -14.28 -2.39 -16.61
CA SER A 126 -14.86 -3.73 -16.50
C SER A 126 -13.78 -4.80 -16.32
N GLY A 127 -14.12 -5.87 -15.60
CA GLY A 127 -13.22 -7.00 -15.39
C GLY A 127 -12.16 -6.75 -14.32
N VAL A 128 -12.44 -5.84 -13.38
CA VAL A 128 -11.63 -5.62 -12.18
C VAL A 128 -12.17 -6.46 -11.03
N GLU A 129 -11.30 -7.26 -10.45
CA GLU A 129 -11.58 -8.07 -9.25
C GLU A 129 -10.62 -7.67 -8.12
N ARG A 130 -11.12 -7.61 -6.90
CA ARG A 130 -10.31 -7.32 -5.70
C ARG A 130 -10.48 -8.45 -4.68
N SER A 131 -9.36 -8.96 -4.18
CA SER A 131 -9.38 -9.88 -3.03
C SER A 131 -9.87 -9.19 -1.76
N ALA A 132 -10.20 -9.97 -0.72
CA ALA A 132 -10.32 -9.43 0.62
C ALA A 132 -9.03 -8.69 1.03
N TYR A 133 -9.19 -7.66 1.89
CA TYR A 133 -8.06 -6.99 2.50
C TYR A 133 -7.38 -7.88 3.54
N GLU A 134 -6.06 -7.78 3.58
CA GLU A 134 -5.22 -8.28 4.67
C GLU A 134 -4.58 -7.07 5.36
N TYR A 135 -4.30 -7.20 6.65
CA TYR A 135 -3.85 -6.13 7.53
C TYR A 135 -2.57 -6.53 8.25
N ALA A 136 -1.65 -5.60 8.41
CA ALA A 136 -0.42 -5.84 9.17
C ALA A 136 0.06 -4.56 9.87
N TRP A 137 0.80 -4.74 10.96
CA TRP A 137 1.68 -3.73 11.49
C TRP A 137 3.05 -3.92 10.83
N LEU A 138 3.53 -2.89 10.13
CA LEU A 138 4.81 -2.88 9.45
C LEU A 138 5.82 -2.08 10.27
N PRO A 139 6.91 -2.70 10.77
CA PRO A 139 7.98 -2.00 11.48
C PRO A 139 8.61 -0.89 10.64
N ALA A 140 9.21 0.11 11.30
CA ALA A 140 9.83 1.25 10.61
C ALA A 140 11.01 0.85 9.71
N GLU A 141 11.66 -0.27 10.02
CA GLU A 141 12.80 -0.83 9.27
C GLU A 141 12.37 -1.55 7.97
N GLU A 142 11.08 -1.87 7.84
CA GLU A 142 10.57 -2.47 6.61
C GLU A 142 10.75 -1.49 5.44
N PRO A 143 11.30 -1.92 4.29
CA PRO A 143 11.67 -1.02 3.21
C PRO A 143 10.55 -0.08 2.75
N VAL A 144 9.31 -0.58 2.66
CA VAL A 144 8.16 0.25 2.27
C VAL A 144 7.79 1.26 3.36
N THR A 145 7.89 0.87 4.64
CA THR A 145 7.64 1.76 5.79
C THR A 145 8.71 2.83 5.89
N ALA A 146 9.98 2.47 5.71
CA ALA A 146 11.09 3.41 5.71
C ALA A 146 10.92 4.49 4.62
N ARG A 147 10.42 4.12 3.43
CA ARG A 147 10.08 5.09 2.37
C ARG A 147 8.89 5.97 2.76
N ALA A 148 7.84 5.40 3.32
CA ALA A 148 6.68 6.14 3.79
C ALA A 148 7.03 7.17 4.89
N LEU A 149 8.07 6.91 5.67
CA LEU A 149 8.53 7.74 6.78
C LEU A 149 9.77 8.58 6.44
N ARG A 150 10.19 8.66 5.16
CA ARG A 150 11.44 9.33 4.79
C ARG A 150 11.50 10.77 5.23
N ASP A 151 10.40 11.52 5.08
CA ASP A 151 10.29 12.95 5.37
C ASP A 151 9.60 13.23 6.71
N ALA A 152 9.29 12.21 7.51
CA ALA A 152 8.65 12.37 8.79
C ALA A 152 9.64 12.90 9.84
N GLU A 153 9.30 14.02 10.48
CA GLU A 153 10.10 14.61 11.57
C GLU A 153 10.19 13.66 12.78
N ILE A 154 9.05 13.03 13.12
CA ILE A 154 8.97 12.04 14.20
C ILE A 154 8.59 10.71 13.57
N LYS A 155 9.50 9.75 13.64
CA LYS A 155 9.30 8.41 13.09
C LYS A 155 8.67 7.49 14.14
N PRO A 156 7.44 7.01 13.91
CA PRO A 156 6.85 5.96 14.75
C PRO A 156 7.62 4.65 14.60
N ALA A 157 7.43 3.72 15.54
CA ALA A 157 8.05 2.40 15.50
C ALA A 157 7.57 1.54 14.30
N GLY A 158 6.50 1.95 13.65
CA GLY A 158 5.93 1.30 12.47
C GLY A 158 4.61 1.94 12.06
N LEU A 159 3.98 1.37 11.05
CA LEU A 159 2.70 1.83 10.52
C LEU A 159 1.72 0.66 10.37
N TRP A 160 0.44 0.92 10.62
CA TRP A 160 -0.61 0.03 10.18
C TRP A 160 -0.76 0.10 8.66
N ALA A 161 -0.90 -1.06 8.05
CA ALA A 161 -1.09 -1.18 6.62
C ALA A 161 -2.22 -2.16 6.29
N ARG A 162 -2.82 -1.95 5.14
CA ARG A 162 -3.65 -2.96 4.50
C ARG A 162 -3.15 -3.22 3.09
N ARG A 163 -3.41 -4.42 2.60
CA ARG A 163 -3.14 -4.77 1.20
C ARG A 163 -4.27 -5.58 0.60
N SER A 164 -4.37 -5.54 -0.72
CA SER A 164 -5.23 -6.42 -1.49
C SER A 164 -4.61 -6.71 -2.84
N ARG A 165 -4.84 -7.91 -3.36
CA ARG A 165 -4.58 -8.20 -4.77
C ARG A 165 -5.76 -7.70 -5.58
N VAL A 166 -5.45 -6.89 -6.59
CA VAL A 166 -6.40 -6.45 -7.60
C VAL A 166 -6.03 -7.10 -8.92
N SER A 167 -6.99 -7.57 -9.68
CA SER A 167 -6.76 -8.15 -11.01
C SER A 167 -7.60 -7.41 -12.04
N LEU A 168 -6.97 -6.98 -13.11
CA LEU A 168 -7.65 -6.45 -14.28
C LEU A 168 -7.62 -7.53 -15.37
N ARG A 169 -8.78 -8.13 -15.68
CA ARG A 169 -8.89 -9.22 -16.67
C ARG A 169 -7.84 -10.32 -16.43
N SER A 170 -7.74 -10.76 -15.18
CA SER A 170 -6.78 -11.77 -14.69
C SER A 170 -5.32 -11.31 -14.54
N ALA A 171 -4.94 -10.11 -14.95
CA ALA A 171 -3.61 -9.55 -14.73
C ALA A 171 -3.50 -8.99 -13.30
N PRO A 172 -2.69 -9.61 -12.40
CA PRO A 172 -2.67 -9.24 -10.99
C PRO A 172 -1.79 -8.04 -10.69
N MET A 173 -2.19 -7.24 -9.71
CA MET A 173 -1.37 -6.22 -9.07
C MET A 173 -1.58 -6.27 -7.56
N LEU A 174 -0.59 -5.91 -6.77
CA LEU A 174 -0.67 -5.83 -5.31
C LEU A 174 -0.71 -4.36 -4.91
N MET A 175 -1.79 -3.95 -4.27
CA MET A 175 -1.92 -2.61 -3.71
C MET A 175 -1.75 -2.67 -2.20
N GLN A 176 -0.81 -1.91 -1.66
CA GLN A 176 -0.53 -1.76 -0.24
C GLN A 176 -0.74 -0.30 0.15
N GLU A 177 -1.43 -0.05 1.25
CA GLU A 177 -1.74 1.27 1.76
C GLU A 177 -1.28 1.34 3.22
N LEU A 178 -0.32 2.24 3.52
CA LEU A 178 0.25 2.49 4.84
C LEU A 178 -0.36 3.78 5.40
N PHE A 179 -0.89 3.71 6.61
CA PHE A 179 -1.61 4.81 7.25
C PHE A 179 -0.68 5.58 8.18
N LEU A 180 -0.40 6.84 7.82
CA LEU A 180 0.48 7.71 8.60
C LEU A 180 -0.26 8.27 9.83
N PRO A 181 0.47 8.66 10.89
CA PRO A 181 -0.13 9.14 12.15
C PRO A 181 -1.00 10.40 12.00
N ALA A 182 -0.83 11.17 10.93
CA ALA A 182 -1.62 12.37 10.65
C ALA A 182 -3.04 12.07 10.18
N ILE A 183 -3.32 10.85 9.72
CA ILE A 183 -4.62 10.50 9.12
C ILE A 183 -5.77 10.75 10.10
N GLY A 184 -6.80 11.47 9.65
CA GLY A 184 -8.00 11.75 10.44
C GLY A 184 -7.80 12.72 11.60
N ARG A 185 -6.68 13.46 11.64
CA ARG A 185 -6.39 14.49 12.66
C ARG A 185 -6.51 15.92 12.13
N ALA A 186 -7.01 16.12 10.92
CA ALA A 186 -7.18 17.43 10.28
C ALA A 186 -8.43 18.18 10.78
#